data_53feec145453f3d16439182cc79f3be3
#
_entry.id   53feec145453f3d16439182cc79f3be3
#
_cell.length_a   1.000
_cell.length_b   1.000
_cell.length_c   1.000
_cell.angle_alpha   90.00
_cell.angle_beta   90.00
_cell.angle_gamma   90.00
#
_symmetry.space_group_name_H-M   'P 1'
#
loop_
_entity.id
_entity.type
_entity.pdbx_description
1 polymer ?
#
loop_
_entity_poly.entity_id
_entity_poly.type
_entity_poly.pdbx_seq_one_letter_code
_entity_poly.pdbx_strand_id
1 'polypeptide(L)'
;DVYKRQIWGLSQDVQVSPFIIDAHSGVLGVGAIEAGEFTAVIGTSTCHLMLDSRQVPISSITGSVKNAIIPGLYAYEAGQPAVGDLFEYSKNQAPKHIVDQANEHHMPVLNYLEELASHIKIEEQHVVVLDWLNGNRSILSNSHLTGSIFGLTLQTPYEMIHRAYIEATAFGTKLIMKQFEDNHIPVHTVYASGGIPQKSKLLVEIYANVLNKRVVVIDSSNASALGAAMLGANVGNAYSTLKEAALSMKQPIAYIQEPEIQKVQAYKPLYHKYCELHDLLGRQYPELSYLI
;
A
#
# COMPACT_ATOMS: atom_id res chain seq x y z
N ASP A 1 -16.74 26.89 12.58
CA ASP A 1 -17.91 27.58 12.01
C ASP A 1 -19.04 27.65 13.04
N VAL A 2 -19.36 28.87 13.50
CA VAL A 2 -20.37 29.15 14.55
C VAL A 2 -21.73 28.57 14.17
N TYR A 3 -22.11 28.65 12.89
CA TYR A 3 -23.39 28.19 12.39
C TYR A 3 -23.54 26.66 12.49
N LYS A 4 -22.51 25.91 12.10
CA LYS A 4 -22.53 24.44 12.22
C LYS A 4 -22.54 23.96 13.66
N ARG A 5 -21.83 24.66 14.57
CA ARG A 5 -21.89 24.37 16.00
C ARG A 5 -23.34 24.43 16.53
N GLN A 6 -24.10 25.46 16.15
CA GLN A 6 -25.49 25.61 16.54
C GLN A 6 -26.37 24.48 16.01
N ILE A 7 -26.24 24.11 14.72
CA ILE A 7 -26.99 23.00 14.11
C ILE A 7 -26.72 21.68 14.82
N TRP A 8 -25.46 21.44 15.24
CA TRP A 8 -25.07 20.20 15.92
C TRP A 8 -25.23 20.23 17.45
N GLY A 9 -25.76 21.32 18.00
CA GLY A 9 -25.96 21.49 19.44
C GLY A 9 -24.64 21.53 20.24
N LEU A 10 -23.53 21.89 19.61
CA LEU A 10 -22.23 21.96 20.24
C LEU A 10 -22.02 23.28 20.96
N SER A 11 -21.32 23.26 22.11
CA SER A 11 -20.97 24.49 22.85
C SER A 11 -20.04 25.40 22.05
N GLN A 12 -19.95 26.68 22.47
CA GLN A 12 -19.04 27.65 21.83
C GLN A 12 -17.56 27.30 22.07
N ASP A 13 -17.26 26.53 23.10
CA ASP A 13 -15.89 26.16 23.51
C ASP A 13 -15.35 24.91 22.82
N VAL A 14 -16.16 24.26 21.95
CA VAL A 14 -15.72 23.09 21.20
C VAL A 14 -14.53 23.45 20.31
N GLN A 15 -13.41 22.79 20.55
CA GLN A 15 -12.22 22.89 19.73
C GLN A 15 -12.39 22.05 18.48
N VAL A 16 -11.86 22.54 17.37
CA VAL A 16 -11.89 21.84 16.06
C VAL A 16 -10.44 21.70 15.58
N SER A 17 -10.04 20.48 15.28
CA SER A 17 -8.73 20.22 14.67
C SER A 17 -8.66 20.74 13.23
N PRO A 18 -7.46 21.02 12.72
CA PRO A 18 -7.27 21.21 11.27
C PRO A 18 -7.76 20.02 10.46
N PHE A 19 -8.11 20.25 9.22
CA PHE A 19 -8.40 19.18 8.27
C PHE A 19 -7.16 18.33 8.03
N ILE A 20 -7.37 17.02 7.90
CA ILE A 20 -6.35 16.06 7.50
C ILE A 20 -6.94 15.12 6.45
N ILE A 21 -6.15 14.71 5.47
CA ILE A 21 -6.53 13.70 4.48
C ILE A 21 -6.66 12.34 5.21
N ASP A 22 -7.63 11.53 4.82
CA ASP A 22 -7.94 10.24 5.46
C ASP A 22 -6.73 9.28 5.51
N ALA A 23 -5.96 9.19 4.41
CA ALA A 23 -4.73 8.41 4.37
C ALA A 23 -3.65 8.95 5.34
N HIS A 24 -3.50 10.28 5.43
CA HIS A 24 -2.59 10.94 6.38
C HIS A 24 -3.03 10.70 7.82
N SER A 25 -4.32 10.78 8.08
CA SER A 25 -4.91 10.42 9.38
C SER A 25 -4.64 8.97 9.74
N GLY A 26 -4.67 8.07 8.75
CA GLY A 26 -4.33 6.65 8.91
C GLY A 26 -2.92 6.41 9.45
N VAL A 27 -1.94 7.27 9.12
CA VAL A 27 -0.56 7.20 9.64
C VAL A 27 -0.54 7.36 11.17
N LEU A 28 -1.32 8.33 11.69
CA LEU A 28 -1.51 8.49 13.14
C LEU A 28 -2.16 7.25 13.75
N GLY A 29 -3.24 6.76 13.12
CA GLY A 29 -4.02 5.63 13.62
C GLY A 29 -3.25 4.31 13.68
N VAL A 30 -2.27 4.09 12.80
CA VAL A 30 -1.37 2.92 12.89
C VAL A 30 -0.17 3.16 13.81
N GLY A 31 0.05 4.40 14.27
CA GLY A 31 1.15 4.76 15.15
C GLY A 31 2.51 4.85 14.44
N ALA A 32 2.54 5.01 13.12
CA ALA A 32 3.75 5.22 12.32
C ALA A 32 4.14 6.71 12.35
N ILE A 33 4.69 7.17 13.46
CA ILE A 33 4.88 8.60 13.76
C ILE A 33 6.34 9.04 13.86
N GLU A 34 7.26 8.13 13.59
CA GLU A 34 8.70 8.40 13.60
C GLU A 34 9.27 8.49 12.17
N ALA A 35 10.39 9.20 12.05
CA ALA A 35 11.14 9.21 10.78
C ALA A 35 11.65 7.79 10.44
N GLY A 36 11.54 7.41 9.17
CA GLY A 36 11.92 6.07 8.71
C GLY A 36 10.81 5.04 8.76
N GLU A 37 9.62 5.40 9.24
CA GLU A 37 8.43 4.55 9.22
C GLU A 37 7.61 4.83 7.96
N PHE A 38 7.44 3.78 7.16
CA PHE A 38 6.72 3.83 5.88
C PHE A 38 5.35 3.22 6.04
N THR A 39 4.30 3.95 5.73
CA THR A 39 2.92 3.47 5.81
C THR A 39 2.38 3.20 4.42
N ALA A 40 1.90 1.99 4.18
CA ALA A 40 1.13 1.60 3.01
C ALA A 40 -0.34 1.42 3.41
N VAL A 41 -1.20 2.38 2.99
CA VAL A 41 -2.65 2.29 3.18
C VAL A 41 -3.23 1.56 1.97
N ILE A 42 -3.47 0.25 2.12
CA ILE A 42 -3.82 -0.67 1.03
C ILE A 42 -5.34 -0.87 1.00
N GLY A 43 -5.97 -0.28 -0.01
CA GLY A 43 -7.40 -0.39 -0.34
C GLY A 43 -7.58 -0.68 -1.83
N THR A 44 -8.59 -0.08 -2.47
CA THR A 44 -8.77 -0.09 -3.94
C THR A 44 -7.53 0.41 -4.67
N SER A 45 -6.95 1.48 -4.16
CA SER A 45 -5.61 1.99 -4.47
C SER A 45 -4.71 1.86 -3.24
N THR A 46 -3.43 2.21 -3.36
CA THR A 46 -2.54 2.32 -2.21
C THR A 46 -1.94 3.71 -2.11
N CYS A 47 -2.10 4.35 -0.95
CA CYS A 47 -1.31 5.51 -0.56
C CYS A 47 -0.07 5.07 0.22
N HIS A 48 1.09 5.57 -0.19
CA HIS A 48 2.36 5.36 0.47
C HIS A 48 2.78 6.67 1.14
N LEU A 49 2.98 6.63 2.45
CA LEU A 49 3.31 7.79 3.26
C LEU A 49 4.61 7.54 4.02
N MET A 50 5.48 8.53 4.00
CA MET A 50 6.79 8.47 4.64
C MET A 50 7.00 9.73 5.46
N LEU A 51 7.58 9.61 6.66
CA LEU A 51 7.95 10.73 7.51
C LEU A 51 9.46 10.88 7.58
N ASP A 52 9.96 12.11 7.42
CA ASP A 52 11.37 12.46 7.66
C ASP A 52 11.49 13.87 8.21
N SER A 53 12.56 14.15 8.94
CA SER A 53 12.84 15.49 9.47
C SER A 53 13.35 16.48 8.43
N ARG A 54 13.82 15.99 7.29
CA ARG A 54 14.40 16.76 6.20
C ARG A 54 13.41 16.92 5.06
N GLN A 55 13.51 18.00 4.33
CA GLN A 55 12.86 18.13 3.03
C GLN A 55 13.86 17.77 1.93
N VAL A 56 13.59 16.69 1.24
CA VAL A 56 14.37 16.23 0.09
C VAL A 56 13.45 16.26 -1.14
N PRO A 57 13.77 17.03 -2.18
CA PRO A 57 13.00 17.02 -3.42
C PRO A 57 13.12 15.67 -4.13
N ILE A 58 12.00 14.99 -4.33
CA ILE A 58 11.91 13.72 -5.07
C ILE A 58 10.86 13.91 -6.17
N SER A 59 11.30 14.03 -7.42
CA SER A 59 10.43 14.37 -8.55
C SER A 59 9.45 13.27 -8.96
N SER A 60 9.72 12.03 -8.56
CA SER A 60 8.95 10.83 -8.93
C SER A 60 7.80 10.49 -7.97
N ILE A 61 7.58 11.31 -6.93
CA ILE A 61 6.50 11.15 -5.97
C ILE A 61 5.52 12.32 -6.05
N THR A 62 4.36 12.19 -5.39
CA THR A 62 3.33 13.25 -5.40
C THR A 62 3.80 14.55 -4.77
N GLY A 63 4.57 14.47 -3.68
CA GLY A 63 5.13 15.64 -3.02
C GLY A 63 5.47 15.42 -1.55
N SER A 64 5.87 16.50 -0.89
CA SER A 64 6.13 16.53 0.56
C SER A 64 5.60 17.81 1.19
N VAL A 65 5.03 17.70 2.39
CA VAL A 65 4.48 18.84 3.14
C VAL A 65 4.96 18.80 4.58
N LYS A 66 5.50 19.92 5.07
CA LYS A 66 5.92 20.07 6.46
C LYS A 66 4.72 20.13 7.39
N ASN A 67 4.78 19.45 8.52
CA ASN A 67 3.73 19.41 9.55
C ASN A 67 2.37 18.89 9.04
N ALA A 68 2.35 18.14 7.94
CA ALA A 68 1.09 17.62 7.40
C ALA A 68 0.47 16.53 8.27
N ILE A 69 1.29 15.77 9.00
CA ILE A 69 0.84 14.68 9.89
C ILE A 69 1.36 14.91 11.29
N ILE A 70 2.68 14.95 11.49
CA ILE A 70 3.33 15.15 12.78
C ILE A 70 4.07 16.49 12.77
N PRO A 71 3.88 17.34 13.80
CA PRO A 71 4.63 18.58 13.92
C PRO A 71 6.15 18.32 13.92
N GLY A 72 6.87 19.10 13.13
CA GLY A 72 8.33 19.00 12.99
C GLY A 72 8.80 18.09 11.86
N LEU A 73 7.95 17.20 11.32
CA LEU A 73 8.29 16.29 10.24
C LEU A 73 7.68 16.72 8.90
N TYR A 74 8.33 16.30 7.83
CA TYR A 74 7.78 16.33 6.48
C TYR A 74 7.06 15.00 6.22
N ALA A 75 5.84 15.07 5.72
CA ALA A 75 5.12 13.93 5.20
C ALA A 75 5.28 13.89 3.68
N TYR A 76 5.77 12.79 3.16
CA TYR A 76 5.91 12.49 1.74
C TYR A 76 4.78 11.57 1.31
N GLU A 77 4.26 11.81 0.10
CA GLU A 77 3.19 10.99 -0.47
C GLU A 77 3.57 10.43 -1.85
N ALA A 78 3.30 9.17 -2.03
CA ALA A 78 3.33 8.46 -3.31
C ALA A 78 2.13 7.51 -3.39
N GLY A 79 1.90 6.86 -4.53
CA GLY A 79 0.78 5.90 -4.57
C GLY A 79 0.70 5.09 -5.85
N GLN A 80 -0.04 3.98 -5.73
CA GLN A 80 -0.44 3.11 -6.83
C GLN A 80 -1.96 3.25 -7.03
N PRO A 81 -2.43 3.56 -8.24
CA PRO A 81 -3.84 3.89 -8.49
C PRO A 81 -4.77 2.67 -8.48
N ALA A 82 -4.25 1.46 -8.65
CA ALA A 82 -5.00 0.23 -8.59
C ALA A 82 -4.22 -0.83 -7.80
N VAL A 83 -4.82 -1.37 -6.73
CA VAL A 83 -4.29 -2.50 -5.94
C VAL A 83 -5.42 -3.47 -5.63
N GLY A 84 -6.37 -3.11 -4.79
CA GLY A 84 -7.57 -3.93 -4.56
C GLY A 84 -8.40 -4.12 -5.84
N ASP A 85 -8.43 -3.10 -6.70
CA ASP A 85 -9.09 -3.19 -8.00
C ASP A 85 -8.44 -4.24 -8.92
N LEU A 86 -7.10 -4.45 -8.85
CA LEU A 86 -6.42 -5.52 -9.56
C LEU A 86 -6.86 -6.91 -9.09
N PHE A 87 -7.03 -7.07 -7.78
CA PHE A 87 -7.46 -8.35 -7.21
C PHE A 87 -8.92 -8.64 -7.56
N GLU A 88 -9.77 -7.62 -7.53
CA GLU A 88 -11.16 -7.73 -7.97
C GLU A 88 -11.24 -8.01 -9.49
N TYR A 89 -10.42 -7.33 -10.30
CA TYR A 89 -10.29 -7.61 -11.73
C TYR A 89 -9.87 -9.07 -11.96
N SER A 90 -8.82 -9.55 -11.29
CA SER A 90 -8.36 -10.93 -11.38
C SER A 90 -9.47 -11.91 -10.98
N LYS A 91 -10.17 -11.66 -9.88
CA LYS A 91 -11.31 -12.48 -9.47
C LYS A 91 -12.38 -12.57 -10.57
N ASN A 92 -12.70 -11.44 -11.19
CA ASN A 92 -13.75 -11.37 -12.22
C ASN A 92 -13.33 -12.03 -13.56
N GLN A 93 -12.04 -12.23 -13.77
CA GLN A 93 -11.49 -12.98 -14.92
C GLN A 93 -11.23 -14.46 -14.62
N ALA A 94 -11.52 -14.91 -13.38
CA ALA A 94 -11.24 -16.28 -12.98
C ALA A 94 -12.00 -17.31 -13.87
N PRO A 95 -11.31 -18.35 -14.36
CA PRO A 95 -11.94 -19.42 -15.13
C PRO A 95 -13.07 -20.11 -14.37
N LYS A 96 -14.10 -20.54 -15.10
CA LYS A 96 -15.29 -21.14 -14.49
C LYS A 96 -14.99 -22.29 -13.53
N HIS A 97 -14.03 -23.15 -13.84
CA HIS A 97 -13.67 -24.26 -12.96
C HIS A 97 -13.15 -23.80 -11.59
N ILE A 98 -12.42 -22.68 -11.51
CA ILE A 98 -11.97 -22.10 -10.22
C ILE A 98 -13.17 -21.56 -9.44
N VAL A 99 -14.11 -20.90 -10.13
CA VAL A 99 -15.34 -20.39 -9.51
C VAL A 99 -16.19 -21.54 -8.97
N ASP A 100 -16.35 -22.61 -9.76
CA ASP A 100 -17.11 -23.81 -9.36
C ASP A 100 -16.46 -24.48 -8.14
N GLN A 101 -15.13 -24.66 -8.14
CA GLN A 101 -14.37 -25.23 -7.02
C GLN A 101 -14.47 -24.36 -5.75
N ALA A 102 -14.35 -23.02 -5.89
CA ALA A 102 -14.54 -22.12 -4.75
C ALA A 102 -15.93 -22.29 -4.11
N ASN A 103 -16.98 -22.43 -4.94
CA ASN A 103 -18.34 -22.67 -4.46
C ASN A 103 -18.48 -24.04 -3.76
N GLU A 104 -17.88 -25.09 -4.29
CA GLU A 104 -17.84 -26.42 -3.68
C GLU A 104 -17.18 -26.39 -2.30
N HIS A 105 -16.10 -25.60 -2.16
CA HIS A 105 -15.41 -25.38 -0.87
C HIS A 105 -16.10 -24.35 0.02
N HIS A 106 -17.23 -23.76 -0.38
CA HIS A 106 -17.93 -22.70 0.34
C HIS A 106 -17.04 -21.49 0.66
N MET A 107 -16.10 -21.17 -0.24
CA MET A 107 -15.17 -20.06 -0.10
C MET A 107 -15.47 -18.92 -1.09
N PRO A 108 -15.25 -17.65 -0.69
CA PRO A 108 -15.19 -16.57 -1.66
C PRO A 108 -14.12 -16.82 -2.72
N VAL A 109 -14.41 -16.55 -3.98
CA VAL A 109 -13.50 -16.83 -5.12
C VAL A 109 -12.12 -16.21 -4.92
N LEU A 110 -12.05 -14.99 -4.39
CA LEU A 110 -10.77 -14.32 -4.12
C LEU A 110 -9.94 -15.08 -3.09
N ASN A 111 -10.56 -15.55 -2.00
CA ASN A 111 -9.86 -16.30 -0.96
C ASN A 111 -9.35 -17.64 -1.50
N TYR A 112 -10.15 -18.32 -2.35
CA TYR A 112 -9.75 -19.57 -2.99
C TYR A 112 -8.58 -19.36 -3.97
N LEU A 113 -8.61 -18.28 -4.75
CA LEU A 113 -7.48 -17.89 -5.62
C LEU A 113 -6.21 -17.61 -4.81
N GLU A 114 -6.31 -16.92 -3.68
CA GLU A 114 -5.17 -16.67 -2.80
C GLU A 114 -4.62 -17.96 -2.20
N GLU A 115 -5.50 -18.90 -1.82
CA GLU A 115 -5.07 -20.22 -1.34
C GLU A 115 -4.29 -20.97 -2.43
N LEU A 116 -4.83 -21.08 -3.65
CA LEU A 116 -4.13 -21.70 -4.77
C LEU A 116 -2.79 -20.99 -5.07
N ALA A 117 -2.79 -19.66 -5.11
CA ALA A 117 -1.61 -18.84 -5.35
C ALA A 117 -0.53 -19.04 -4.26
N SER A 118 -0.92 -19.32 -3.02
CA SER A 118 0.02 -19.56 -1.91
C SER A 118 0.86 -20.82 -2.10
N HIS A 119 0.38 -21.80 -2.84
CA HIS A 119 1.10 -23.05 -3.11
C HIS A 119 2.14 -22.93 -4.25
N ILE A 120 2.13 -21.84 -5.02
CA ILE A 120 3.11 -21.62 -6.08
C ILE A 120 4.44 -21.23 -5.45
N LYS A 121 5.51 -21.96 -5.78
CA LYS A 121 6.86 -21.58 -5.35
C LYS A 121 7.36 -20.38 -6.14
N ILE A 122 8.15 -19.54 -5.50
CA ILE A 122 8.69 -18.32 -6.12
C ILE A 122 9.55 -18.68 -7.35
N GLU A 123 10.30 -19.78 -7.27
CA GLU A 123 11.17 -20.29 -8.33
C GLU A 123 10.39 -20.80 -9.56
N GLU A 124 9.13 -21.20 -9.37
CA GLU A 124 8.24 -21.63 -10.44
C GLU A 124 7.54 -20.45 -11.11
N GLN A 125 7.48 -19.30 -10.42
CA GLN A 125 6.83 -18.09 -10.94
C GLN A 125 7.62 -17.50 -12.11
N HIS A 126 6.99 -17.42 -13.27
CA HIS A 126 7.59 -16.88 -14.48
C HIS A 126 6.73 -15.76 -15.11
N VAL A 127 5.52 -15.57 -14.60
CA VAL A 127 4.61 -14.49 -15.04
C VAL A 127 4.98 -13.21 -14.31
N VAL A 128 5.10 -12.11 -15.04
CA VAL A 128 5.30 -10.77 -14.52
C VAL A 128 4.18 -9.86 -15.03
N VAL A 129 3.59 -9.10 -14.14
CA VAL A 129 2.53 -8.15 -14.46
C VAL A 129 3.04 -6.72 -14.27
N LEU A 130 2.68 -5.81 -15.17
CA LEU A 130 2.72 -4.37 -14.92
C LEU A 130 1.32 -3.95 -14.45
N ASP A 131 1.23 -3.49 -13.22
CA ASP A 131 0.01 -3.22 -12.46
C ASP A 131 -0.74 -1.94 -12.88
N TRP A 132 -0.52 -1.45 -14.11
CA TRP A 132 -0.99 -0.16 -14.57
C TRP A 132 -2.40 -0.17 -15.19
N LEU A 133 -3.30 -1.04 -14.73
CA LEU A 133 -4.68 -1.10 -15.24
C LEU A 133 -5.43 0.24 -15.06
N ASN A 134 -4.93 1.13 -14.22
CA ASN A 134 -5.43 2.49 -14.02
C ASN A 134 -4.28 3.53 -14.10
N GLY A 135 -3.35 3.34 -15.04
CA GLY A 135 -2.15 4.16 -15.17
C GLY A 135 -1.10 3.92 -14.09
N ASN A 136 -0.04 4.74 -14.09
CA ASN A 136 1.01 4.74 -13.08
C ASN A 136 1.14 6.13 -12.45
N ARG A 137 0.73 6.29 -11.18
CA ARG A 137 0.79 7.55 -10.43
C ARG A 137 2.20 7.83 -9.92
N SER A 138 2.85 6.84 -9.33
CA SER A 138 4.23 6.89 -8.86
C SER A 138 4.93 5.62 -9.33
N ILE A 139 6.04 5.72 -9.97
CA ILE A 139 7.01 6.81 -10.12
C ILE A 139 7.01 7.48 -11.53
N LEU A 140 6.11 7.05 -12.45
CA LEU A 140 6.10 7.52 -13.83
C LEU A 140 5.19 8.75 -14.03
N SER A 141 4.23 8.99 -13.13
CA SER A 141 3.25 10.08 -13.22
C SER A 141 2.52 10.13 -14.57
N ASN A 142 2.14 8.95 -15.09
CA ASN A 142 1.53 8.79 -16.41
C ASN A 142 0.23 7.97 -16.33
N SER A 143 -0.90 8.66 -16.51
CA SER A 143 -2.24 8.07 -16.47
C SER A 143 -2.65 7.36 -17.76
N HIS A 144 -1.89 7.51 -18.86
CA HIS A 144 -2.18 6.86 -20.13
C HIS A 144 -1.64 5.43 -20.24
N LEU A 145 -0.74 5.05 -19.31
CA LEU A 145 -0.19 3.69 -19.27
C LEU A 145 -1.25 2.67 -18.95
N THR A 146 -1.14 1.50 -19.57
CA THR A 146 -2.01 0.34 -19.35
C THR A 146 -1.22 -0.85 -18.83
N GLY A 147 -1.90 -1.76 -18.13
CA GLY A 147 -1.30 -2.97 -17.59
C GLY A 147 -0.92 -3.98 -18.68
N SER A 148 0.04 -4.83 -18.37
CA SER A 148 0.52 -5.88 -19.27
C SER A 148 0.89 -7.14 -18.51
N ILE A 149 0.73 -8.30 -19.14
CA ILE A 149 1.10 -9.61 -18.55
C ILE A 149 2.15 -10.25 -19.46
N PHE A 150 3.27 -10.66 -18.89
CA PHE A 150 4.38 -11.27 -19.59
C PHE A 150 4.67 -12.68 -19.08
N GLY A 151 5.18 -13.55 -19.93
CA GLY A 151 5.61 -14.89 -19.56
C GLY A 151 4.51 -15.94 -19.62
N LEU A 152 3.36 -15.69 -20.26
CA LEU A 152 2.30 -16.69 -20.42
C LEU A 152 2.75 -17.82 -21.34
N THR A 153 2.39 -19.04 -20.97
CA THR A 153 2.53 -20.27 -21.75
C THR A 153 1.17 -20.98 -21.82
N LEU A 154 1.07 -22.02 -22.63
CA LEU A 154 -0.14 -22.85 -22.71
C LEU A 154 -0.46 -23.60 -21.40
N GLN A 155 0.53 -23.77 -20.51
CA GLN A 155 0.40 -24.46 -19.22
C GLN A 155 0.32 -23.49 -18.03
N THR A 156 0.37 -22.17 -18.23
CA THR A 156 0.30 -21.21 -17.14
C THR A 156 -1.06 -21.31 -16.44
N PRO A 157 -1.11 -21.73 -15.16
CA PRO A 157 -2.37 -21.81 -14.43
C PRO A 157 -2.82 -20.41 -14.00
N TYR A 158 -4.13 -20.23 -13.82
CA TYR A 158 -4.69 -18.90 -13.55
C TYR A 158 -4.24 -18.31 -12.20
N GLU A 159 -4.10 -19.14 -11.19
CA GLU A 159 -3.60 -18.75 -9.86
C GLU A 159 -2.17 -18.18 -9.90
N MET A 160 -1.36 -18.57 -10.88
CA MET A 160 -0.04 -17.98 -11.11
C MET A 160 -0.17 -16.54 -11.62
N ILE A 161 -1.15 -16.26 -12.46
CA ILE A 161 -1.47 -14.89 -12.93
C ILE A 161 -1.99 -14.07 -11.75
N HIS A 162 -2.86 -14.64 -10.93
CA HIS A 162 -3.38 -13.97 -9.73
C HIS A 162 -2.25 -13.61 -8.75
N ARG A 163 -1.34 -14.56 -8.49
CA ARG A 163 -0.14 -14.31 -7.69
C ARG A 163 0.71 -13.18 -8.27
N ALA A 164 0.90 -13.17 -9.60
CA ALA A 164 1.68 -12.13 -10.27
C ALA A 164 1.06 -10.72 -10.11
N TYR A 165 -0.26 -10.59 -10.02
CA TYR A 165 -0.91 -9.32 -9.67
C TYR A 165 -0.53 -8.87 -8.26
N ILE A 166 -0.53 -9.76 -7.27
CA ILE A 166 -0.12 -9.42 -5.90
C ILE A 166 1.36 -9.02 -5.88
N GLU A 167 2.22 -9.78 -6.54
CA GLU A 167 3.65 -9.50 -6.65
C GLU A 167 3.94 -8.16 -7.34
N ALA A 168 3.20 -7.82 -8.39
CA ALA A 168 3.33 -6.55 -9.11
C ALA A 168 3.07 -5.35 -8.19
N THR A 169 2.05 -5.42 -7.33
CA THR A 169 1.78 -4.34 -6.37
C THR A 169 2.92 -4.17 -5.35
N ALA A 170 3.54 -5.27 -4.93
CA ALA A 170 4.71 -5.24 -4.07
C ALA A 170 5.96 -4.71 -4.79
N PHE A 171 6.17 -5.07 -6.08
CA PHE A 171 7.27 -4.55 -6.89
C PHE A 171 7.14 -3.04 -7.14
N GLY A 172 5.93 -2.56 -7.44
CA GLY A 172 5.65 -1.13 -7.56
C GLY A 172 5.91 -0.38 -6.25
N THR A 173 5.46 -0.93 -5.11
CA THR A 173 5.78 -0.39 -3.78
C THR A 173 7.29 -0.34 -3.54
N LYS A 174 8.03 -1.37 -3.95
CA LYS A 174 9.49 -1.39 -3.84
C LYS A 174 10.18 -0.30 -4.68
N LEU A 175 9.69 -0.06 -5.91
CA LEU A 175 10.18 1.05 -6.73
C LEU A 175 9.95 2.41 -6.07
N ILE A 176 8.78 2.60 -5.45
CA ILE A 176 8.46 3.82 -4.69
C ILE A 176 9.38 3.94 -3.47
N MET A 177 9.52 2.87 -2.68
CA MET A 177 10.40 2.86 -1.51
C MET A 177 11.84 3.17 -1.87
N LYS A 178 12.32 2.63 -3.02
CA LYS A 178 13.65 2.91 -3.52
C LYS A 178 13.88 4.40 -3.82
N GLN A 179 12.85 5.16 -4.23
CA GLN A 179 13.00 6.60 -4.42
C GLN A 179 13.37 7.32 -3.12
N PHE A 180 12.85 6.88 -1.99
CA PHE A 180 13.22 7.42 -0.68
C PHE A 180 14.66 7.01 -0.30
N GLU A 181 15.00 5.73 -0.42
CA GLU A 181 16.31 5.20 -0.06
C GLU A 181 17.43 5.80 -0.92
N ASP A 182 17.23 5.95 -2.23
CA ASP A 182 18.19 6.58 -3.15
C ASP A 182 18.40 8.08 -2.84
N ASN A 183 17.43 8.72 -2.20
CA ASN A 183 17.52 10.09 -1.71
C ASN A 183 17.92 10.19 -0.22
N HIS A 184 18.51 9.12 0.32
CA HIS A 184 19.02 9.03 1.69
C HIS A 184 17.93 9.20 2.78
N ILE A 185 16.69 8.88 2.48
CA ILE A 185 15.60 8.76 3.44
C ILE A 185 15.44 7.26 3.74
N PRO A 186 15.96 6.76 4.86
CA PRO A 186 15.95 5.33 5.16
C PRO A 186 14.55 4.85 5.50
N VAL A 187 14.18 3.65 5.01
CA VAL A 187 12.98 2.95 5.43
C VAL A 187 13.34 1.83 6.38
N HIS A 188 12.83 1.86 7.60
CA HIS A 188 13.15 0.87 8.65
C HIS A 188 12.03 -0.15 8.81
N THR A 189 10.78 0.29 8.84
CA THR A 189 9.59 -0.52 9.08
C THR A 189 8.49 -0.10 8.13
N VAL A 190 7.75 -1.08 7.62
CA VAL A 190 6.55 -0.86 6.81
C VAL A 190 5.32 -1.16 7.65
N TYR A 191 4.42 -0.20 7.77
CA TYR A 191 3.11 -0.37 8.37
C TYR A 191 2.08 -0.59 7.26
N ALA A 192 1.49 -1.76 7.21
CA ALA A 192 0.41 -2.07 6.28
C ALA A 192 -0.94 -1.83 6.96
N SER A 193 -1.73 -0.92 6.39
CA SER A 193 -3.04 -0.51 6.87
C SER A 193 -4.10 -0.75 5.81
N GLY A 194 -5.37 -0.81 6.21
CA GLY A 194 -6.51 -1.09 5.35
C GLY A 194 -7.05 -2.51 5.51
N GLY A 195 -8.17 -2.78 4.83
CA GLY A 195 -8.86 -4.06 4.99
C GLY A 195 -8.18 -5.25 4.31
N ILE A 196 -7.33 -5.02 3.30
CA ILE A 196 -6.66 -6.09 2.55
C ILE A 196 -5.56 -6.76 3.37
N PRO A 197 -4.60 -6.02 3.99
CA PRO A 197 -3.54 -6.63 4.79
C PRO A 197 -4.04 -7.47 5.97
N GLN A 198 -5.20 -7.13 6.52
CA GLN A 198 -5.80 -7.89 7.62
C GLN A 198 -6.35 -9.25 7.17
N LYS A 199 -6.75 -9.36 5.90
CA LYS A 199 -7.40 -10.56 5.34
C LYS A 199 -6.43 -11.44 4.56
N SER A 200 -5.47 -10.85 3.85
CA SER A 200 -4.54 -11.54 2.97
C SER A 200 -3.16 -11.66 3.61
N LYS A 201 -2.89 -12.81 4.22
CA LYS A 201 -1.55 -13.14 4.75
C LYS A 201 -0.54 -13.33 3.63
N LEU A 202 -0.98 -13.88 2.48
CA LEU A 202 -0.12 -14.04 1.30
C LEU A 202 0.42 -12.69 0.81
N LEU A 203 -0.44 -11.67 0.70
CA LEU A 203 -0.02 -10.33 0.31
C LEU A 203 1.05 -9.79 1.27
N VAL A 204 0.82 -9.88 2.58
CA VAL A 204 1.75 -9.34 3.58
C VAL A 204 3.09 -10.07 3.56
N GLU A 205 3.08 -11.39 3.36
CA GLU A 205 4.28 -12.21 3.18
C GLU A 205 5.06 -11.79 1.92
N ILE A 206 4.37 -11.64 0.79
CA ILE A 206 4.98 -11.18 -0.48
C ILE A 206 5.61 -9.79 -0.27
N TYR A 207 4.88 -8.85 0.33
CA TYR A 207 5.40 -7.52 0.61
C TYR A 207 6.66 -7.56 1.49
N ALA A 208 6.66 -8.30 2.60
CA ALA A 208 7.82 -8.41 3.47
C ALA A 208 9.07 -8.92 2.72
N ASN A 209 8.89 -9.97 1.92
CA ASN A 209 10.00 -10.59 1.17
C ASN A 209 10.46 -9.74 -0.01
N VAL A 210 9.54 -9.16 -0.79
CA VAL A 210 9.88 -8.28 -1.91
C VAL A 210 10.57 -7.02 -1.42
N LEU A 211 10.03 -6.35 -0.41
CA LEU A 211 10.58 -5.11 0.14
C LEU A 211 11.86 -5.37 0.94
N ASN A 212 12.08 -6.58 1.42
CA ASN A 212 13.12 -6.93 2.40
C ASN A 212 13.01 -6.06 3.65
N LYS A 213 11.81 -5.91 4.16
CA LYS A 213 11.46 -5.10 5.33
C LYS A 213 10.46 -5.83 6.19
N ARG A 214 10.56 -5.59 7.48
CA ARG A 214 9.53 -5.94 8.45
C ARG A 214 8.23 -5.24 8.09
N VAL A 215 7.13 -6.00 7.99
CA VAL A 215 5.78 -5.48 7.77
C VAL A 215 4.95 -5.67 9.02
N VAL A 216 4.43 -4.57 9.57
CA VAL A 216 3.58 -4.53 10.76
C VAL A 216 2.14 -4.31 10.32
N VAL A 217 1.25 -5.22 10.69
CA VAL A 217 -0.19 -5.11 10.48
C VAL A 217 -0.87 -4.77 11.80
N ILE A 218 -1.63 -3.67 11.81
CA ILE A 218 -2.33 -3.18 12.99
C ILE A 218 -3.74 -3.76 13.04
N ASP A 219 -4.20 -4.14 14.21
CA ASP A 219 -5.57 -4.62 14.44
C ASP A 219 -6.58 -3.46 14.44
N SER A 220 -6.74 -2.84 13.30
CA SER A 220 -7.68 -1.73 13.10
C SER A 220 -8.23 -1.68 11.70
N SER A 221 -9.53 -1.84 11.56
CA SER A 221 -10.25 -1.62 10.30
C SER A 221 -10.44 -0.12 9.97
N ASN A 222 -10.27 0.77 10.95
CA ASN A 222 -10.60 2.19 10.87
C ASN A 222 -9.45 3.09 11.36
N ALA A 223 -8.23 2.84 10.91
CA ALA A 223 -7.04 3.61 11.29
C ALA A 223 -7.21 5.12 11.02
N SER A 224 -7.84 5.49 9.90
CA SER A 224 -8.09 6.90 9.55
C SER A 224 -9.03 7.59 10.55
N ALA A 225 -10.11 6.92 10.96
CA ALA A 225 -11.02 7.46 11.95
C ALA A 225 -10.35 7.59 13.33
N LEU A 226 -9.51 6.62 13.69
CA LEU A 226 -8.74 6.68 14.93
C LEU A 226 -7.74 7.85 14.92
N GLY A 227 -7.02 8.06 13.82
CA GLY A 227 -6.11 9.21 13.69
C GLY A 227 -6.84 10.55 13.78
N ALA A 228 -8.05 10.66 13.21
CA ALA A 228 -8.89 11.84 13.38
C ALA A 228 -9.32 12.05 14.85
N ALA A 229 -9.63 10.96 15.57
CA ALA A 229 -9.92 11.02 17.01
C ALA A 229 -8.70 11.46 17.84
N MET A 230 -7.49 11.02 17.46
CA MET A 230 -6.23 11.47 18.10
C MET A 230 -6.00 12.98 17.94
N LEU A 231 -6.29 13.53 16.75
CA LEU A 231 -6.27 14.98 16.52
C LEU A 231 -7.29 15.71 17.41
N GLY A 232 -8.52 15.19 17.48
CA GLY A 232 -9.56 15.73 18.36
C GLY A 232 -9.14 15.70 19.84
N ALA A 233 -8.58 14.61 20.30
CA ALA A 233 -8.08 14.45 21.67
C ALA A 233 -6.94 15.42 22.00
N ASN A 234 -6.03 15.67 21.06
CA ASN A 234 -4.95 16.63 21.24
C ASN A 234 -5.46 18.08 21.31
N VAL A 235 -6.31 18.55 20.38
CA VAL A 235 -6.86 19.91 20.43
C VAL A 235 -7.84 20.12 21.59
N GLY A 236 -8.47 19.05 22.08
CA GLY A 236 -9.29 19.05 23.29
C GLY A 236 -8.48 18.98 24.58
N ASN A 237 -7.16 19.06 24.53
CA ASN A 237 -6.22 19.01 25.67
C ASN A 237 -6.27 17.71 26.50
N ALA A 238 -6.76 16.59 25.91
CA ALA A 238 -6.67 15.28 26.56
C ALA A 238 -5.24 14.74 26.56
N TYR A 239 -4.41 15.19 25.60
CA TYR A 239 -2.98 14.91 25.51
C TYR A 239 -2.20 16.18 25.20
N SER A 240 -0.99 16.31 25.77
CA SER A 240 -0.17 17.51 25.59
C SER A 240 0.40 17.66 24.19
N THR A 241 0.59 16.55 23.47
CA THR A 241 1.09 16.53 22.10
C THR A 241 0.35 15.51 21.25
N LEU A 242 0.31 15.72 19.94
CA LEU A 242 -0.25 14.76 18.99
C LEU A 242 0.51 13.43 19.03
N LYS A 243 1.84 13.46 19.23
CA LYS A 243 2.67 12.27 19.37
C LYS A 243 2.27 11.45 20.60
N GLU A 244 2.01 12.09 21.72
CA GLU A 244 1.53 11.45 22.95
C GLU A 244 0.15 10.82 22.71
N ALA A 245 -0.79 11.54 22.07
CA ALA A 245 -2.08 11.01 21.71
C ALA A 245 -1.97 9.75 20.81
N ALA A 246 -1.13 9.82 19.79
CA ALA A 246 -0.91 8.70 18.88
C ALA A 246 -0.33 7.46 19.58
N LEU A 247 0.65 7.64 20.48
CA LEU A 247 1.25 6.53 21.24
C LEU A 247 0.28 5.90 22.23
N SER A 248 -0.57 6.74 22.87
CA SER A 248 -1.49 6.29 23.93
C SER A 248 -2.76 5.65 23.37
N MET A 249 -3.23 6.09 22.20
CA MET A 249 -4.49 5.65 21.59
C MET A 249 -4.29 4.60 20.48
N LYS A 250 -3.05 4.30 20.08
CA LYS A 250 -2.78 3.32 19.00
C LYS A 250 -3.38 1.95 19.32
N GLN A 251 -3.85 1.28 18.28
CA GLN A 251 -4.35 -0.08 18.37
C GLN A 251 -3.22 -1.10 18.51
N PRO A 252 -3.49 -2.29 19.06
CA PRO A 252 -2.51 -3.35 19.15
C PRO A 252 -2.04 -3.80 17.76
N ILE A 253 -0.84 -4.37 17.72
CA ILE A 253 -0.32 -5.03 16.52
C ILE A 253 -1.07 -6.36 16.38
N ALA A 254 -1.70 -6.58 15.22
CA ALA A 254 -2.35 -7.85 14.90
C ALA A 254 -1.30 -8.94 14.69
N TYR A 255 -0.32 -8.67 13.83
CA TYR A 255 0.84 -9.53 13.62
C TYR A 255 1.96 -8.77 12.91
N ILE A 256 3.13 -9.40 12.89
CA ILE A 256 4.31 -8.90 12.20
C ILE A 256 4.79 -9.98 11.25
N GLN A 257 5.10 -9.60 10.03
CA GLN A 257 5.75 -10.44 9.05
C GLN A 257 7.19 -9.97 8.86
N GLU A 258 8.13 -10.81 9.26
CA GLU A 258 9.55 -10.59 8.98
C GLU A 258 9.90 -11.14 7.59
N PRO A 259 10.86 -10.52 6.89
CA PRO A 259 11.34 -11.05 5.61
C PRO A 259 12.16 -12.34 5.84
N GLU A 260 11.99 -13.32 4.96
CA GLU A 260 12.75 -14.55 4.94
C GLU A 260 13.87 -14.43 3.90
N ILE A 261 15.13 -14.48 4.33
CA ILE A 261 16.29 -14.21 3.45
C ILE A 261 16.31 -15.07 2.18
N GLN A 262 15.86 -16.32 2.26
CA GLN A 262 15.79 -17.22 1.10
C GLN A 262 14.74 -16.71 0.09
N LYS A 263 13.55 -16.32 0.55
CA LYS A 263 12.49 -15.76 -0.29
C LYS A 263 12.88 -14.40 -0.86
N VAL A 264 13.56 -13.56 -0.07
CA VAL A 264 14.12 -12.27 -0.54
C VAL A 264 15.06 -12.49 -1.73
N GLN A 265 15.93 -13.51 -1.66
CA GLN A 265 16.84 -13.84 -2.78
C GLN A 265 16.07 -14.41 -3.97
N ALA A 266 15.08 -15.26 -3.74
CA ALA A 266 14.25 -15.86 -4.80
C ALA A 266 13.44 -14.81 -5.59
N TYR A 267 13.01 -13.72 -4.95
CA TYR A 267 12.29 -12.63 -5.63
C TYR A 267 13.19 -11.72 -6.49
N LYS A 268 14.50 -11.71 -6.32
CA LYS A 268 15.39 -10.79 -7.07
C LYS A 268 15.27 -10.90 -8.59
N PRO A 269 15.28 -12.11 -9.20
CA PRO A 269 15.14 -12.24 -10.65
C PRO A 269 13.81 -11.71 -11.18
N LEU A 270 12.69 -11.99 -10.48
CA LEU A 270 11.37 -11.50 -10.86
C LEU A 270 11.28 -9.98 -10.75
N TYR A 271 11.80 -9.41 -9.66
CA TYR A 271 11.84 -7.97 -9.48
C TYR A 271 12.73 -7.28 -10.54
N HIS A 272 13.85 -7.87 -10.90
CA HIS A 272 14.72 -7.36 -11.97
C HIS A 272 13.95 -7.31 -13.30
N LYS A 273 13.29 -8.42 -13.66
CA LYS A 273 12.46 -8.50 -14.86
C LYS A 273 11.32 -7.48 -14.85
N TYR A 274 10.66 -7.27 -13.68
CA TYR A 274 9.66 -6.23 -13.53
C TYR A 274 10.24 -4.84 -13.80
N CYS A 275 11.42 -4.52 -13.25
CA CYS A 275 12.08 -3.23 -13.47
C CYS A 275 12.45 -3.00 -14.94
N GLU A 276 12.96 -4.02 -15.64
CA GLU A 276 13.27 -3.92 -17.06
C GLU A 276 12.03 -3.64 -17.91
N LEU A 277 10.93 -4.37 -17.65
CA LEU A 277 9.65 -4.16 -18.34
C LEU A 277 9.03 -2.80 -18.00
N HIS A 278 9.12 -2.39 -16.73
CA HIS A 278 8.67 -1.10 -16.25
C HIS A 278 9.41 0.05 -16.97
N ASP A 279 10.72 -0.02 -17.10
CA ASP A 279 11.49 1.01 -17.77
C ASP A 279 11.31 0.97 -19.30
N LEU A 280 11.19 -0.22 -19.88
CA LEU A 280 10.94 -0.40 -21.31
C LEU A 280 9.61 0.24 -21.71
N LEU A 281 8.52 -0.11 -21.03
CA LEU A 281 7.16 0.32 -21.39
C LEU A 281 6.72 1.62 -20.69
N GLY A 282 7.39 2.02 -19.63
CA GLY A 282 7.03 3.24 -18.91
C GLY A 282 7.89 4.45 -19.28
N ARG A 283 9.09 4.24 -19.84
CA ARG A 283 10.06 5.30 -20.12
C ARG A 283 10.57 5.31 -21.56
N GLN A 284 10.96 4.13 -22.10
CA GLN A 284 11.59 4.06 -23.41
C GLN A 284 10.55 4.05 -24.56
N TYR A 285 9.50 3.28 -24.41
CA TYR A 285 8.42 3.10 -25.40
C TYR A 285 7.03 3.17 -24.74
N PRO A 286 6.69 4.27 -24.05
CA PRO A 286 5.43 4.36 -23.30
C PRO A 286 4.21 4.26 -24.19
N GLU A 287 4.30 4.67 -25.46
CA GLU A 287 3.22 4.60 -26.44
C GLU A 287 2.74 3.16 -26.73
N LEU A 288 3.59 2.15 -26.50
CA LEU A 288 3.20 0.73 -26.63
C LEU A 288 2.23 0.28 -25.54
N SER A 289 2.12 1.04 -24.45
CA SER A 289 1.25 0.78 -23.30
C SER A 289 0.09 1.78 -23.21
N TYR A 290 -0.15 2.63 -24.22
CA TYR A 290 -1.27 3.56 -24.21
C TYR A 290 -2.54 2.90 -24.75
N LEU A 291 -3.69 3.39 -24.26
CA LEU A 291 -4.97 3.13 -24.94
C LEU A 291 -4.94 3.82 -26.31
N ILE A 292 -5.30 3.10 -27.36
CA ILE A 292 -5.40 3.61 -28.75
C ILE A 292 -6.67 4.46 -28.88
#